data_0e7b19d77b4cdd821ff064d56cc6ca3f
#
_entry.id   0e7b19d77b4cdd821ff064d56cc6ca3f
#
_cell.length_a   1.000
_cell.length_b   1.000
_cell.length_c   1.000
_cell.angle_alpha   90.00
_cell.angle_beta   90.00
_cell.angle_gamma   90.00
#
_symmetry.space_group_name_H-M   'P 1'
#
loop_
_entity.id
_entity.type
_entity.pdbx_description
1 polymer ?
#
loop_
_entity_poly.entity_id
_entity_poly.type
_entity_poly.pdbx_seq_one_letter_code
_entity_poly.pdbx_strand_id
1 'polypeptide(L)'
;RWDRGPEILISTKAQVSSFAKNLPNRFEEAYGDAGNLRRRYPLAAVGFFFVQRSTALELEPDAFERAVDMMRKLRDDGDGNGYTATGLMLVEWTDERDGSTTVRARPGDIPEDVAPSQFMTTMIDTVLAATPVTHHVDVRQLRQRRIIPVEESDRTG
;
A
#
# COMPACT_ATOMS: atom_id res chain seq x y z
N ARG A 1 26.25 -11.09 10.97
CA ARG A 1 25.29 -10.83 9.89
C ARG A 1 23.89 -11.07 10.43
N TRP A 2 23.03 -10.06 10.38
CA TRP A 2 21.62 -10.21 10.72
C TRP A 2 20.91 -10.87 9.55
N ASP A 3 20.44 -12.08 9.74
CA ASP A 3 19.71 -12.83 8.72
C ASP A 3 18.36 -13.27 9.29
N ARG A 4 17.32 -12.50 8.99
CA ARG A 4 15.94 -12.78 9.40
C ARG A 4 15.05 -13.15 8.22
N GLY A 5 15.62 -13.32 7.05
CA GLY A 5 14.87 -13.49 5.83
C GLY A 5 14.30 -12.16 5.28
N PRO A 6 13.25 -12.21 4.47
CA PRO A 6 12.63 -11.02 3.91
C PRO A 6 12.03 -10.14 5.02
N GLU A 7 12.25 -8.83 4.93
CA GLU A 7 11.71 -7.84 5.88
C GLU A 7 10.43 -7.21 5.37
N ILE A 8 10.25 -7.17 4.04
CA ILE A 8 9.04 -6.66 3.38
C ILE A 8 8.59 -7.69 2.35
N LEU A 9 7.31 -8.02 2.41
CA LEU A 9 6.63 -8.88 1.44
C LEU A 9 5.38 -8.14 0.96
N ILE A 10 5.21 -7.99 -0.34
CA ILE A 10 4.06 -7.29 -0.91
C ILE A 10 3.36 -8.22 -1.90
N SER A 11 2.12 -8.58 -1.61
CA SER A 11 1.22 -9.21 -2.58
C SER A 11 0.58 -8.13 -3.44
N THR A 12 0.69 -8.25 -4.76
CA THR A 12 0.14 -7.28 -5.69
C THR A 12 -0.96 -7.89 -6.55
N LYS A 13 -2.05 -7.17 -6.72
CA LYS A 13 -3.12 -7.53 -7.66
C LYS A 13 -3.47 -6.30 -8.51
N ALA A 14 -3.89 -6.56 -9.75
CA ALA A 14 -4.35 -5.50 -10.63
C ALA A 14 -5.72 -5.82 -11.20
N GLN A 15 -6.53 -4.77 -11.38
CA GLN A 15 -7.85 -4.88 -11.99
C GLN A 15 -8.09 -3.72 -12.96
N VAL A 16 -8.26 -4.06 -14.22
CA VAL A 16 -8.35 -3.07 -15.30
C VAL A 16 -9.74 -2.98 -15.95
N SER A 17 -10.60 -3.97 -15.65
CA SER A 17 -11.98 -4.05 -16.14
C SER A 17 -12.82 -4.99 -15.29
N SER A 18 -14.16 -4.98 -15.48
CA SER A 18 -15.10 -5.88 -14.78
C SER A 18 -14.95 -5.79 -13.26
N PHE A 19 -14.99 -4.56 -12.74
CA PHE A 19 -14.58 -4.26 -11.38
C PHE A 19 -15.44 -4.99 -10.33
N ALA A 20 -16.76 -4.99 -10.46
CA ALA A 20 -17.64 -5.68 -9.51
C ALA A 20 -17.50 -7.21 -9.58
N LYS A 21 -17.42 -7.77 -10.79
CA LYS A 21 -17.49 -9.24 -11.01
C LYS A 21 -16.30 -9.99 -10.42
N ASN A 22 -15.10 -9.45 -10.57
CA ASN A 22 -13.86 -10.15 -10.19
C ASN A 22 -13.33 -9.76 -8.81
N LEU A 23 -13.95 -8.76 -8.19
CA LEU A 23 -13.48 -8.22 -6.91
C LEU A 23 -13.46 -9.28 -5.79
N PRO A 24 -14.53 -10.06 -5.53
CA PRO A 24 -14.53 -11.05 -4.45
C PRO A 24 -13.37 -12.05 -4.56
N ASN A 25 -13.17 -12.63 -5.74
CA ASN A 25 -12.12 -13.63 -5.96
C ASN A 25 -10.71 -13.07 -5.66
N ARG A 26 -10.45 -11.80 -6.03
CA ARG A 26 -9.17 -11.15 -5.73
C ARG A 26 -8.90 -11.01 -4.25
N PHE A 27 -9.95 -10.73 -3.49
CA PHE A 27 -9.83 -10.54 -2.05
C PHE A 27 -9.81 -11.86 -1.27
N GLU A 28 -10.52 -12.90 -1.72
CA GLU A 28 -10.41 -14.25 -1.16
C GLU A 28 -8.98 -14.80 -1.30
N GLU A 29 -8.37 -14.66 -2.49
CA GLU A 29 -6.97 -15.01 -2.70
C GLU A 29 -6.04 -14.22 -1.77
N ALA A 30 -6.25 -12.89 -1.66
CA ALA A 30 -5.45 -12.04 -0.80
C ALA A 30 -5.54 -12.44 0.68
N TYR A 31 -6.73 -12.76 1.16
CA TYR A 31 -6.92 -13.22 2.54
C TYR A 31 -6.14 -14.51 2.84
N GLY A 32 -6.18 -15.48 1.94
CA GLY A 32 -5.40 -16.71 2.07
C GLY A 32 -3.88 -16.47 2.06
N ASP A 33 -3.42 -15.55 1.22
CA ASP A 33 -2.00 -15.19 1.10
C ASP A 33 -1.46 -14.56 2.40
N ALA A 34 -2.21 -13.65 3.03
CA ALA A 34 -1.79 -12.97 4.25
C ALA A 34 -1.40 -13.93 5.37
N GLY A 35 -2.28 -14.86 5.71
CA GLY A 35 -2.05 -15.84 6.76
C GLY A 35 -0.89 -16.79 6.46
N ASN A 36 -0.70 -17.17 5.19
CA ASN A 36 0.42 -18.00 4.77
C ASN A 36 1.76 -17.28 4.89
N LEU A 37 1.84 -16.03 4.42
CA LEU A 37 3.06 -15.22 4.47
C LEU A 37 3.46 -14.90 5.91
N ARG A 38 2.52 -14.53 6.77
CA ARG A 38 2.79 -14.24 8.18
C ARG A 38 3.29 -15.44 8.96
N ARG A 39 2.69 -16.60 8.75
CA ARG A 39 3.16 -17.85 9.40
C ARG A 39 4.57 -18.22 8.98
N ARG A 40 4.93 -17.98 7.71
CA ARG A 40 6.26 -18.32 7.20
C ARG A 40 7.31 -17.27 7.58
N TYR A 41 6.92 -15.99 7.67
CA TYR A 41 7.80 -14.87 7.92
C TYR A 41 7.21 -13.93 8.99
N PRO A 42 7.19 -14.37 10.27
CA PRO A 42 6.46 -13.66 11.33
C PRO A 42 7.04 -12.29 11.68
N LEU A 43 8.27 -11.99 11.26
CA LEU A 43 8.94 -10.71 11.50
C LEU A 43 8.90 -9.77 10.30
N ALA A 44 8.35 -10.21 9.17
CA ALA A 44 8.22 -9.38 7.98
C ALA A 44 6.99 -8.46 8.06
N ALA A 45 7.11 -7.25 7.54
CA ALA A 45 5.96 -6.45 7.18
C ALA A 45 5.31 -7.06 5.92
N VAL A 46 4.05 -7.47 6.00
CA VAL A 46 3.33 -8.11 4.90
C VAL A 46 2.26 -7.16 4.40
N GLY A 47 2.39 -6.70 3.16
CA GLY A 47 1.49 -5.73 2.54
C GLY A 47 0.67 -6.31 1.40
N PHE A 48 -0.50 -5.72 1.17
CA PHE A 48 -1.32 -5.95 -0.01
C PHE A 48 -1.44 -4.66 -0.80
N PHE A 49 -1.02 -4.68 -2.07
CA PHE A 49 -1.06 -3.51 -2.93
C PHE A 49 -1.95 -3.77 -4.14
N PHE A 50 -3.04 -3.02 -4.24
CA PHE A 50 -4.04 -3.17 -5.28
C PHE A 50 -3.96 -2.03 -6.28
N VAL A 51 -3.82 -2.38 -7.57
CA VAL A 51 -3.81 -1.41 -8.66
C VAL A 51 -5.13 -1.51 -9.42
N GLN A 52 -5.86 -0.42 -9.51
CA GLN A 52 -7.14 -0.39 -10.22
C GLN A 52 -7.14 0.72 -11.27
N ARG A 53 -7.79 0.46 -12.40
CA ARG A 53 -7.98 1.49 -13.43
C ARG A 53 -8.95 2.55 -12.94
N SER A 54 -8.62 3.83 -13.13
CA SER A 54 -9.43 4.98 -12.66
C SER A 54 -10.83 5.03 -13.24
N THR A 55 -11.08 4.38 -14.39
CA THR A 55 -12.43 4.24 -14.95
C THR A 55 -13.41 3.52 -14.03
N ALA A 56 -12.95 2.83 -12.99
CA ALA A 56 -13.81 2.25 -11.95
C ALA A 56 -14.66 3.31 -11.25
N LEU A 57 -14.10 4.51 -11.02
CA LEU A 57 -14.81 5.63 -10.38
C LEU A 57 -16.04 6.09 -11.16
N GLU A 58 -15.99 6.00 -12.48
CA GLU A 58 -17.05 6.48 -13.37
C GLU A 58 -18.02 5.37 -13.75
N LEU A 59 -17.49 4.18 -14.06
CA LEU A 59 -18.27 3.07 -14.60
C LEU A 59 -18.92 2.20 -13.51
N GLU A 60 -18.23 2.00 -12.40
CA GLU A 60 -18.67 1.12 -11.32
C GLU A 60 -18.26 1.69 -9.94
N PRO A 61 -18.77 2.90 -9.55
CA PRO A 61 -18.37 3.56 -8.29
C PRO A 61 -18.62 2.69 -7.05
N ASP A 62 -19.72 1.97 -7.00
CA ASP A 62 -20.02 1.04 -5.88
C ASP A 62 -18.98 -0.09 -5.77
N ALA A 63 -18.40 -0.51 -6.89
CA ALA A 63 -17.33 -1.51 -6.89
C ALA A 63 -16.02 -0.94 -6.34
N PHE A 64 -15.74 0.33 -6.63
CA PHE A 64 -14.60 1.05 -6.05
C PHE A 64 -14.74 1.19 -4.52
N GLU A 65 -15.88 1.68 -4.04
CA GLU A 65 -16.14 1.80 -2.61
C GLU A 65 -16.03 0.45 -1.88
N ARG A 66 -16.58 -0.59 -2.49
CA ARG A 66 -16.46 -1.97 -1.98
C ARG A 66 -15.00 -2.44 -1.93
N ALA A 67 -14.19 -2.11 -2.94
CA ALA A 67 -12.77 -2.44 -2.94
C ALA A 67 -12.04 -1.79 -1.76
N VAL A 68 -12.29 -0.51 -1.51
CA VAL A 68 -11.73 0.22 -0.36
C VAL A 68 -12.15 -0.40 0.96
N ASP A 69 -13.43 -0.73 1.13
CA ASP A 69 -13.94 -1.39 2.35
C ASP A 69 -13.28 -2.77 2.57
N MET A 70 -13.18 -3.58 1.52
CA MET A 70 -12.52 -4.88 1.58
C MET A 70 -11.02 -4.75 1.91
N MET A 71 -10.32 -3.76 1.38
CA MET A 71 -8.93 -3.49 1.72
C MET A 71 -8.75 -3.15 3.21
N ARG A 72 -9.68 -2.39 3.78
CA ARG A 72 -9.68 -2.11 5.23
C ARG A 72 -9.85 -3.37 6.05
N LYS A 73 -10.74 -4.29 5.62
CA LYS A 73 -11.00 -5.58 6.27
C LYS A 73 -9.86 -6.58 6.14
N LEU A 74 -8.98 -6.43 5.14
CA LEU A 74 -7.80 -7.28 5.00
C LEU A 74 -6.66 -6.91 5.97
N ARG A 75 -6.71 -5.76 6.62
CA ARG A 75 -5.69 -5.38 7.60
C ARG A 75 -5.78 -6.27 8.83
N ASP A 76 -4.62 -6.46 9.45
CA ASP A 76 -4.55 -7.13 10.74
C ASP A 76 -5.18 -6.25 11.82
N ASP A 77 -6.15 -6.78 12.51
CA ASP A 77 -6.82 -6.16 13.66
C ASP A 77 -6.25 -6.61 15.02
N GLY A 78 -5.09 -7.28 14.99
CA GLY A 78 -4.37 -7.75 16.17
C GLY A 78 -4.36 -9.26 16.36
N ASP A 79 -5.03 -10.01 15.49
CA ASP A 79 -5.06 -11.48 15.51
C ASP A 79 -3.87 -12.14 14.78
N GLY A 80 -3.07 -11.34 14.06
CA GLY A 80 -1.91 -11.79 13.30
C GLY A 80 -2.22 -12.45 11.97
N ASN A 81 -3.45 -12.42 11.50
CA ASN A 81 -3.87 -13.09 10.25
C ASN A 81 -3.97 -12.14 9.04
N GLY A 82 -4.19 -10.85 9.27
CA GLY A 82 -4.32 -9.84 8.21
C GLY A 82 -2.99 -9.27 7.71
N TYR A 83 -3.06 -8.36 6.75
CA TYR A 83 -1.91 -7.61 6.26
C TYR A 83 -1.50 -6.51 7.24
N THR A 84 -0.20 -6.23 7.32
CA THR A 84 0.35 -5.08 8.06
C THR A 84 -0.19 -3.76 7.50
N ALA A 85 -0.27 -3.67 6.18
CA ALA A 85 -0.82 -2.52 5.48
C ALA A 85 -1.48 -2.93 4.16
N THR A 86 -2.46 -2.15 3.74
CA THR A 86 -3.09 -2.27 2.41
C THR A 86 -2.98 -0.94 1.68
N GLY A 87 -2.61 -0.97 0.40
CA GLY A 87 -2.44 0.22 -0.42
C GLY A 87 -3.19 0.10 -1.75
N LEU A 88 -3.84 1.19 -2.15
CA LEU A 88 -4.56 1.30 -3.42
C LEU A 88 -3.86 2.31 -4.32
N MET A 89 -3.70 1.96 -5.59
CA MET A 89 -3.26 2.90 -6.62
C MET A 89 -4.29 2.92 -7.74
N LEU A 90 -4.79 4.09 -8.06
CA LEU A 90 -5.56 4.32 -9.27
C LEU A 90 -4.63 4.72 -10.40
N VAL A 91 -4.79 4.07 -11.55
CA VAL A 91 -4.04 4.36 -12.76
C VAL A 91 -4.98 4.71 -13.91
N GLU A 92 -4.60 5.73 -14.62
CA GLU A 92 -5.22 6.12 -15.88
C GLU A 92 -4.23 5.86 -17.01
N TRP A 93 -4.68 5.37 -18.13
CA TRP A 93 -3.87 5.30 -19.33
C TRP A 93 -4.66 5.72 -20.56
N THR A 94 -3.94 6.34 -21.46
CA THR A 94 -4.45 6.80 -22.74
C THR A 94 -3.59 6.21 -23.84
N ASP A 95 -4.23 5.56 -24.80
CA ASP A 95 -3.56 5.09 -26.01
C ASP A 95 -3.47 6.25 -26.99
N GLU A 96 -2.25 6.64 -27.30
CA GLU A 96 -1.98 7.74 -28.23
C GLU A 96 -2.11 7.28 -29.70
N ARG A 97 -2.31 8.24 -30.59
CA ARG A 97 -2.49 7.94 -32.04
C ARG A 97 -1.23 7.34 -32.68
N ASP A 98 -0.07 7.53 -32.09
CA ASP A 98 1.21 6.97 -32.55
C ASP A 98 1.46 5.53 -32.04
N GLY A 99 0.50 4.96 -31.31
CA GLY A 99 0.59 3.62 -30.73
C GLY A 99 1.33 3.58 -29.37
N SER A 100 1.75 4.73 -28.83
CA SER A 100 2.27 4.80 -27.48
C SER A 100 1.15 4.81 -26.44
N THR A 101 1.45 4.44 -25.19
CA THR A 101 0.52 4.48 -24.07
C THR A 101 1.10 5.35 -22.96
N THR A 102 0.37 6.38 -22.57
CA THR A 102 0.72 7.19 -21.40
C THR A 102 -0.01 6.64 -20.17
N VAL A 103 0.75 6.39 -19.09
CA VAL A 103 0.20 5.92 -17.81
C VAL A 103 0.42 6.99 -16.74
N ARG A 104 -0.64 7.32 -16.00
CA ARG A 104 -0.60 8.30 -14.91
C ARG A 104 -1.26 7.74 -13.65
N ALA A 105 -0.67 8.02 -12.49
CA ALA A 105 -1.30 7.75 -11.20
C ALA A 105 -2.30 8.88 -10.85
N ARG A 106 -3.41 8.53 -10.20
CA ARG A 106 -4.45 9.45 -9.72
C ARG A 106 -4.58 9.39 -8.18
N PRO A 107 -3.64 9.98 -7.44
CA PRO A 107 -3.62 9.87 -5.98
C PRO A 107 -4.74 10.65 -5.29
N GLY A 108 -5.27 11.72 -5.90
CA GLY A 108 -6.28 12.60 -5.29
C GLY A 108 -7.65 11.97 -5.09
N ASP A 109 -7.92 10.85 -5.78
CA ASP A 109 -9.21 10.15 -5.70
C ASP A 109 -9.18 8.95 -4.73
N ILE A 110 -8.08 8.79 -3.98
CA ILE A 110 -7.85 7.65 -3.08
C ILE A 110 -8.00 8.10 -1.63
N PRO A 111 -8.77 7.39 -0.78
CA PRO A 111 -8.81 7.66 0.65
C PRO A 111 -7.42 7.56 1.28
N GLU A 112 -7.09 8.51 2.17
CA GLU A 112 -5.76 8.64 2.77
C GLU A 112 -5.28 7.35 3.46
N ASP A 113 -6.17 6.66 4.14
CA ASP A 113 -5.87 5.45 4.90
C ASP A 113 -5.47 4.23 4.05
N VAL A 114 -5.76 4.26 2.74
CA VAL A 114 -5.32 3.25 1.76
C VAL A 114 -4.40 3.86 0.68
N ALA A 115 -3.99 5.11 0.83
CA ALA A 115 -3.11 5.78 -0.13
C ALA A 115 -1.73 5.10 -0.18
N PRO A 116 -1.04 5.11 -1.34
CA PRO A 116 0.29 4.51 -1.49
C PRO A 116 1.32 5.06 -0.51
N SER A 117 1.25 6.34 -0.18
CA SER A 117 2.13 7.00 0.80
C SER A 117 1.94 6.43 2.21
N GLN A 118 0.69 6.27 2.64
CA GLN A 118 0.37 5.68 3.94
C GLN A 118 0.77 4.21 4.01
N PHE A 119 0.52 3.46 2.93
CA PHE A 119 0.96 2.08 2.80
C PHE A 119 2.47 1.94 3.01
N MET A 120 3.28 2.69 2.25
CA MET A 120 4.74 2.64 2.36
C MET A 120 5.23 3.08 3.73
N THR A 121 4.61 4.11 4.31
CA THR A 121 4.91 4.59 5.65
C THR A 121 4.73 3.48 6.68
N THR A 122 3.57 2.82 6.69
CA THR A 122 3.26 1.74 7.64
C THR A 122 4.20 0.55 7.47
N MET A 123 4.50 0.14 6.22
CA MET A 123 5.42 -0.96 5.94
C MET A 123 6.82 -0.67 6.48
N ILE A 124 7.36 0.52 6.21
CA ILE A 124 8.69 0.93 6.68
C ILE A 124 8.73 1.00 8.20
N ASP A 125 7.75 1.65 8.83
CA ASP A 125 7.71 1.82 10.29
C ASP A 125 7.62 0.46 11.00
N THR A 126 6.89 -0.50 10.43
CA THR A 126 6.83 -1.87 10.96
C THR A 126 8.19 -2.56 10.90
N VAL A 127 8.92 -2.45 9.80
CA VAL A 127 10.28 -2.99 9.70
C VAL A 127 11.21 -2.35 10.71
N LEU A 128 11.16 -1.02 10.83
CA LEU A 128 12.01 -0.29 11.78
C LEU A 128 11.68 -0.65 13.25
N ALA A 129 10.41 -0.87 13.57
CA ALA A 129 10.02 -1.32 14.91
C ALA A 129 10.48 -2.75 15.21
N ALA A 130 10.49 -3.63 14.21
CA ALA A 130 10.89 -5.03 14.36
C ALA A 130 12.40 -5.28 14.23
N THR A 131 13.22 -4.26 13.92
CA THR A 131 14.67 -4.38 13.74
C THR A 131 15.46 -3.65 14.82
N PRO A 132 16.67 -4.11 15.20
CA PRO A 132 17.54 -3.38 16.11
C PRO A 132 17.85 -1.97 15.62
N VAL A 133 18.03 -1.03 16.55
CA VAL A 133 18.31 0.39 16.26
C VAL A 133 19.59 0.62 15.45
N THR A 134 20.50 -0.33 15.46
CA THR A 134 21.74 -0.32 14.67
C THR A 134 21.55 -0.71 13.20
N HIS A 135 20.33 -1.16 12.83
CA HIS A 135 19.96 -1.50 11.46
C HIS A 135 19.16 -0.36 10.84
N HIS A 136 19.29 -0.19 9.52
CA HIS A 136 18.57 0.84 8.76
C HIS A 136 18.80 2.27 9.28
N VAL A 137 20.03 2.59 9.73
CA VAL A 137 20.37 3.86 10.36
C VAL A 137 19.96 5.06 9.51
N ASP A 138 20.28 5.03 8.22
CA ASP A 138 19.96 6.14 7.30
C ASP A 138 18.44 6.36 7.17
N VAL A 139 17.67 5.27 7.08
CA VAL A 139 16.20 5.34 6.99
C VAL A 139 15.62 5.89 8.30
N ARG A 140 16.14 5.47 9.46
CA ARG A 140 15.72 5.98 10.77
C ARG A 140 15.97 7.48 10.88
N GLN A 141 17.13 7.95 10.45
CA GLN A 141 17.46 9.38 10.45
C GLN A 141 16.55 10.19 9.52
N LEU A 142 16.26 9.67 8.32
CA LEU A 142 15.35 10.33 7.38
C LEU A 142 13.92 10.42 7.94
N ARG A 143 13.44 9.39 8.63
CA ARG A 143 12.13 9.40 9.30
C ARG A 143 12.07 10.43 10.43
N GLN A 144 13.11 10.52 11.25
CA GLN A 144 13.19 11.51 12.33
C GLN A 144 13.15 12.94 11.80
N ARG A 145 13.87 13.24 10.72
CA ARG A 145 13.88 14.59 10.10
C ARG A 145 12.50 15.01 9.56
N ARG A 146 11.65 14.08 9.15
CA ARG A 146 10.29 14.38 8.68
C ARG A 146 9.29 14.67 9.79
N ILE A 147 9.60 14.28 11.03
CA ILE A 147 8.72 14.47 12.20
C ILE A 147 8.98 15.84 12.85
N ILE A 148 10.15 16.45 12.63
CA ILE A 148 10.46 17.78 13.14
C ILE A 148 9.91 18.80 12.13
N PRO A 149 8.89 19.62 12.49
CA PRO A 149 8.45 20.72 11.65
C PRO A 149 9.62 21.69 11.49
N VAL A 150 9.94 22.08 10.26
CA VAL A 150 10.84 23.20 10.03
C VAL A 150 10.07 24.45 10.49
N GLU A 151 10.40 25.00 11.64
CA GLU A 151 9.98 26.33 12.00
C GLU A 151 10.48 27.27 10.90
N GLU A 152 9.59 27.85 10.13
CA GLU A 152 9.89 28.96 9.24
C GLU A 152 10.45 30.07 10.16
N SER A 153 11.78 30.21 10.19
CA SER A 153 12.41 31.35 10.81
C SER A 153 11.94 32.61 10.05
N ASP A 154 11.14 33.41 10.74
CA ASP A 154 10.80 34.78 10.35
C ASP A 154 12.03 35.47 9.80
N ARG A 155 12.09 35.62 8.48
CA ARG A 155 12.96 36.63 7.84
C ARG A 155 12.17 37.92 7.72
N THR A 156 11.97 38.57 8.85
CA THR A 156 11.72 40.00 8.92
C THR A 156 12.99 40.65 9.43
N GLY A 157 13.67 41.36 8.54
CA GLY A 157 14.82 42.22 8.76
C GLY A 157 15.19 42.90 7.47
#